data_d581eb5124d6ebea0680b1a5f9488fea
#
_entry.id   d581eb5124d6ebea0680b1a5f9488fea
#
_cell.length_a   1.000
_cell.length_b   1.000
_cell.length_c   1.000
_cell.angle_alpha   90.00
_cell.angle_beta   90.00
_cell.angle_gamma   90.00
#
_symmetry.space_group_name_H-M   'P 1'
#
loop_
_entity.id
_entity.type
_entity.pdbx_description
1 polymer ?
#
loop_
_entity_poly.entity_id
_entity_poly.type
_entity_poly.pdbx_seq_one_letter_code
_entity_poly.pdbx_strand_id
1 'polypeptide(L)'
;SQSLTKFNWQDSMFLEGQLSGEEKLIRDTAHDYCQEHLAPRVLMANRNETFDREILNELGELGLLGSTLPEKYGGSEVNYVSYGLIAREIERIDSGYRSAMSVQSSLVIHPIYSYGTEEQKSKYLPKLLSGEWVGCFGLTEPNSGSDPASMSTSAKKVEGGYCLTGNKMWITNSPIADVFVVWAKLDGVVRGFILEKDMDGLSAPKIEGKFSLRTSITGEIVMDNVFVPDENFFPDISGLKGPFGCLNKARYGIAWGTLGAAEFCYQAARNYTLERKQFDRPLASNQLIQKKLA
;
A
#
# COMPACT_ATOMS: atom_id res chain seq x y z
N SER A 1 -8.96 49.21 10.44
CA SER A 1 -9.67 48.24 9.61
C SER A 1 -8.86 46.93 9.59
N GLN A 2 -9.36 45.89 10.23
CA GLN A 2 -8.79 44.54 10.03
C GLN A 2 -8.94 44.19 8.56
N SER A 3 -7.81 44.00 7.85
CA SER A 3 -7.86 43.45 6.50
C SER A 3 -8.41 42.06 6.61
N LEU A 4 -9.60 41.83 6.02
CA LEU A 4 -10.14 40.47 5.89
C LEU A 4 -9.09 39.60 5.17
N THR A 5 -8.63 38.56 5.83
CA THR A 5 -7.72 37.61 5.23
C THR A 5 -8.38 37.01 3.98
N LYS A 6 -7.70 37.07 2.83
CA LYS A 6 -8.22 36.50 1.60
C LYS A 6 -8.46 35.00 1.78
N PHE A 7 -9.65 34.50 1.46
CA PHE A 7 -9.99 33.08 1.55
C PHE A 7 -9.04 32.25 0.69
N ASN A 8 -8.39 31.27 1.32
CA ASN A 8 -7.53 30.31 0.66
C ASN A 8 -8.31 29.00 0.43
N TRP A 9 -8.85 28.82 -0.76
CA TRP A 9 -9.63 27.63 -1.10
C TRP A 9 -8.79 26.33 -1.15
N GLN A 10 -7.46 26.44 -1.31
CA GLN A 10 -6.55 25.29 -1.34
C GLN A 10 -6.22 24.77 0.06
N ASP A 11 -6.31 25.64 1.06
CA ASP A 11 -6.11 25.30 2.46
C ASP A 11 -7.10 26.11 3.34
N SER A 12 -8.38 25.82 3.15
CA SER A 12 -9.48 26.53 3.82
C SER A 12 -9.47 26.39 5.35
N MET A 13 -8.83 25.35 5.87
CA MET A 13 -8.72 25.06 7.29
C MET A 13 -7.36 25.37 7.89
N PHE A 14 -6.46 25.96 7.10
CA PHE A 14 -5.09 26.31 7.51
C PHE A 14 -4.29 25.15 8.07
N LEU A 15 -4.45 23.95 7.50
CA LEU A 15 -3.77 22.73 7.92
C LEU A 15 -2.27 22.77 7.62
N GLU A 16 -1.88 23.48 6.57
CA GLU A 16 -0.48 23.70 6.19
C GLU A 16 0.36 24.28 7.32
N GLY A 17 -0.25 25.17 8.12
CA GLY A 17 0.40 25.77 9.28
C GLY A 17 0.66 24.81 10.44
N GLN A 18 0.05 23.64 10.44
CA GLN A 18 0.20 22.60 11.47
C GLN A 18 1.35 21.64 11.17
N LEU A 19 1.83 21.58 9.92
CA LEU A 19 2.91 20.70 9.51
C LEU A 19 4.27 21.30 9.88
N SER A 20 5.17 20.45 10.38
CA SER A 20 6.58 20.78 10.58
C SER A 20 7.32 21.01 9.25
N GLY A 21 8.52 21.58 9.32
CA GLY A 21 9.35 21.74 8.12
C GLY A 21 9.75 20.43 7.48
N GLU A 22 10.03 19.41 8.28
CA GLU A 22 10.34 18.05 7.82
C GLU A 22 9.14 17.39 7.13
N GLU A 23 7.96 17.44 7.74
CA GLU A 23 6.73 16.89 7.14
C GLU A 23 6.40 17.53 5.79
N LYS A 24 6.62 18.85 5.67
CA LYS A 24 6.47 19.57 4.39
C LYS A 24 7.47 19.11 3.36
N LEU A 25 8.74 18.97 3.72
CA LEU A 25 9.79 18.50 2.81
C LEU A 25 9.48 17.10 2.28
N ILE A 26 9.06 16.18 3.16
CA ILE A 26 8.69 14.81 2.78
C ILE A 26 7.49 14.82 1.84
N ARG A 27 6.45 15.59 2.17
CA ARG A 27 5.28 15.76 1.29
C ARG A 27 5.68 16.30 -0.08
N ASP A 28 6.48 17.35 -0.12
CA ASP A 28 6.89 18.00 -1.37
C ASP A 28 7.73 17.06 -2.22
N THR A 29 8.67 16.32 -1.62
CA THR A 29 9.45 15.28 -2.31
C THR A 29 8.53 14.20 -2.91
N ALA A 30 7.55 13.70 -2.16
CA ALA A 30 6.59 12.73 -2.65
C ALA A 30 5.70 13.33 -3.76
N HIS A 31 5.26 14.58 -3.61
CA HIS A 31 4.47 15.29 -4.60
C HIS A 31 5.21 15.41 -5.93
N ASP A 32 6.43 15.94 -5.90
CA ASP A 32 7.23 16.18 -7.10
C ASP A 32 7.49 14.86 -7.86
N TYR A 33 7.92 13.83 -7.15
CA TYR A 33 8.07 12.51 -7.73
C TYR A 33 6.77 12.00 -8.37
N CYS A 34 5.65 12.11 -7.68
CA CYS A 34 4.36 11.62 -8.18
C CYS A 34 3.92 12.38 -9.43
N GLN A 35 4.10 13.70 -9.47
CA GLN A 35 3.73 14.50 -10.65
C GLN A 35 4.66 14.26 -11.84
N GLU A 36 5.97 14.12 -11.60
CA GLU A 36 6.95 13.98 -12.67
C GLU A 36 7.04 12.54 -13.21
N HIS A 37 6.87 11.54 -12.35
CA HIS A 37 7.11 10.13 -12.71
C HIS A 37 5.84 9.27 -12.76
N LEU A 38 4.88 9.43 -11.84
CA LEU A 38 3.68 8.57 -11.82
C LEU A 38 2.55 9.11 -12.71
N ALA A 39 2.30 10.42 -12.72
CA ALA A 39 1.21 11.01 -13.46
C ALA A 39 1.31 10.74 -14.99
N PRO A 40 2.48 10.79 -15.64
CA PRO A 40 2.58 10.45 -17.08
C PRO A 40 2.28 8.97 -17.38
N ARG A 41 2.49 8.06 -16.43
CA ARG A 41 2.31 6.62 -16.62
C ARG A 41 0.87 6.15 -16.42
N VAL A 42 0.09 6.84 -15.56
CA VAL A 42 -1.17 6.34 -15.00
C VAL A 42 -2.24 6.00 -16.03
N LEU A 43 -2.42 6.84 -17.04
CA LEU A 43 -3.48 6.66 -18.03
C LEU A 43 -3.34 5.34 -18.81
N MET A 44 -2.14 5.06 -19.29
CA MET A 44 -1.87 3.83 -20.04
C MET A 44 -1.78 2.61 -19.14
N ALA A 45 -1.22 2.76 -17.94
CA ALA A 45 -1.20 1.70 -16.94
C ALA A 45 -2.64 1.26 -16.57
N ASN A 46 -3.56 2.20 -16.36
CA ASN A 46 -4.97 1.90 -16.09
C ASN A 46 -5.65 1.22 -17.29
N ARG A 47 -5.48 1.74 -18.51
CA ARG A 47 -6.07 1.16 -19.72
C ARG A 47 -5.63 -0.27 -19.96
N ASN A 48 -4.32 -0.53 -19.80
CA ASN A 48 -3.71 -1.82 -20.10
C ASN A 48 -3.70 -2.77 -18.90
N GLU A 49 -4.16 -2.33 -17.73
CA GLU A 49 -4.12 -3.10 -16.48
C GLU A 49 -2.70 -3.60 -16.16
N THR A 50 -1.75 -2.67 -16.21
CA THR A 50 -0.33 -2.94 -15.98
C THR A 50 0.21 -2.19 -14.77
N PHE A 51 1.19 -2.77 -14.11
CA PHE A 51 1.97 -2.16 -13.04
C PHE A 51 3.46 -2.21 -13.42
N ASP A 52 4.11 -1.07 -13.40
CA ASP A 52 5.56 -1.00 -13.59
C ASP A 52 6.25 -1.26 -12.25
N ARG A 53 6.94 -2.40 -12.15
CA ARG A 53 7.64 -2.80 -10.93
C ARG A 53 8.72 -1.79 -10.51
N GLU A 54 9.32 -1.07 -11.47
CA GLU A 54 10.36 -0.08 -11.19
C GLU A 54 9.88 1.03 -10.24
N ILE A 55 8.58 1.30 -10.19
CA ILE A 55 7.98 2.25 -9.24
C ILE A 55 8.35 1.92 -7.79
N LEU A 56 8.46 0.63 -7.42
CA LEU A 56 8.85 0.25 -6.06
C LEU A 56 10.34 0.53 -5.79
N ASN A 57 11.22 0.37 -6.79
CA ASN A 57 12.62 0.75 -6.66
C ASN A 57 12.75 2.28 -6.51
N GLU A 58 12.07 3.03 -7.37
CA GLU A 58 12.06 4.50 -7.32
C GLU A 58 11.56 5.02 -5.95
N LEU A 59 10.47 4.43 -5.41
CA LEU A 59 9.97 4.77 -4.07
C LEU A 59 10.95 4.37 -2.96
N GLY A 60 11.67 3.27 -3.12
CA GLY A 60 12.71 2.81 -2.20
C GLY A 60 13.91 3.75 -2.16
N GLU A 61 14.40 4.19 -3.31
CA GLU A 61 15.51 5.15 -3.44
C GLU A 61 15.19 6.50 -2.77
N LEU A 62 13.91 6.91 -2.80
CA LEU A 62 13.42 8.12 -2.14
C LEU A 62 13.14 7.93 -0.63
N GLY A 63 13.32 6.71 -0.08
CA GLY A 63 13.02 6.42 1.32
C GLY A 63 11.52 6.42 1.66
N LEU A 64 10.65 6.27 0.66
CA LEU A 64 9.19 6.32 0.83
C LEU A 64 8.57 4.95 1.19
N LEU A 65 9.33 3.85 1.06
CA LEU A 65 8.91 2.52 1.50
C LEU A 65 9.33 2.30 2.96
N GLY A 66 8.40 1.84 3.80
CA GLY A 66 8.66 1.59 5.22
C GLY A 66 9.27 2.79 5.95
N SER A 67 8.93 3.99 5.54
CA SER A 67 9.54 5.25 5.97
C SER A 67 9.55 5.49 7.49
N THR A 68 8.65 4.84 8.23
CA THR A 68 8.56 4.93 9.71
C THR A 68 9.50 3.98 10.45
N LEU A 69 10.25 3.11 9.75
CA LEU A 69 11.18 2.19 10.39
C LEU A 69 12.47 2.92 10.82
N PRO A 70 13.14 2.42 11.89
CA PRO A 70 14.43 2.95 12.31
C PRO A 70 15.52 2.86 11.24
N GLU A 71 16.43 3.82 11.24
CA GLU A 71 17.58 3.88 10.31
C GLU A 71 18.47 2.63 10.37
N LYS A 72 18.59 1.98 11.52
CA LYS A 72 19.37 0.73 11.69
C LYS A 72 18.95 -0.41 10.75
N TYR A 73 17.70 -0.37 10.24
CA TYR A 73 17.20 -1.34 9.25
C TYR A 73 17.10 -0.76 7.84
N GLY A 74 17.50 0.50 7.65
CA GLY A 74 17.43 1.22 6.38
C GLY A 74 16.14 2.05 6.20
N GLY A 75 15.37 2.26 7.26
CA GLY A 75 14.21 3.16 7.26
C GLY A 75 14.60 4.62 7.40
N SER A 76 13.66 5.53 7.18
CA SER A 76 13.87 6.98 7.29
C SER A 76 13.47 7.56 8.66
N GLU A 77 12.97 6.72 9.55
CA GLU A 77 12.54 7.05 10.93
C GLU A 77 11.58 8.25 11.05
N VAL A 78 10.77 8.48 9.99
CA VAL A 78 9.80 9.58 9.98
C VAL A 78 8.54 9.23 10.77
N ASN A 79 7.79 10.25 11.17
CA ASN A 79 6.54 10.07 11.90
C ASN A 79 5.38 9.59 11.00
N TYR A 80 4.25 9.21 11.62
CA TYR A 80 3.09 8.72 10.88
C TYR A 80 2.32 9.81 10.12
N VAL A 81 2.49 11.10 10.44
CA VAL A 81 1.94 12.19 9.63
C VAL A 81 2.66 12.22 8.28
N SER A 82 3.99 12.12 8.29
CA SER A 82 4.79 12.02 7.06
C SER A 82 4.40 10.82 6.21
N TYR A 83 4.21 9.62 6.81
CA TYR A 83 3.70 8.45 6.09
C TYR A 83 2.32 8.70 5.47
N GLY A 84 1.43 9.38 6.20
CA GLY A 84 0.11 9.77 5.71
C GLY A 84 0.20 10.72 4.51
N LEU A 85 1.08 11.72 4.58
CA LEU A 85 1.33 12.67 3.49
C LEU A 85 1.89 11.97 2.24
N ILE A 86 2.81 11.03 2.39
CA ILE A 86 3.30 10.18 1.29
C ILE A 86 2.14 9.43 0.63
N ALA A 87 1.32 8.74 1.42
CA ALA A 87 0.17 8.00 0.92
C ALA A 87 -0.82 8.92 0.17
N ARG A 88 -1.07 10.14 0.69
CA ARG A 88 -1.92 11.16 0.07
C ARG A 88 -1.40 11.59 -1.30
N GLU A 89 -0.11 11.86 -1.43
CA GLU A 89 0.45 12.33 -2.71
C GLU A 89 0.50 11.21 -3.76
N ILE A 90 0.79 9.97 -3.37
CA ILE A 90 0.74 8.83 -4.29
C ILE A 90 -0.70 8.55 -4.75
N GLU A 91 -1.68 8.56 -3.86
CA GLU A 91 -3.09 8.31 -4.21
C GLU A 91 -3.74 9.49 -4.96
N ARG A 92 -3.17 10.69 -4.86
CA ARG A 92 -3.53 11.81 -5.72
C ARG A 92 -3.37 11.46 -7.20
N ILE A 93 -2.45 10.56 -7.54
CA ILE A 93 -2.27 10.04 -8.90
C ILE A 93 -3.19 8.84 -9.15
N ASP A 94 -3.07 7.79 -8.29
CA ASP A 94 -3.91 6.60 -8.43
C ASP A 94 -3.89 5.73 -7.16
N SER A 95 -5.07 5.23 -6.79
CA SER A 95 -5.25 4.32 -5.65
C SER A 95 -4.48 3.00 -5.81
N GLY A 96 -4.25 2.53 -7.04
CA GLY A 96 -3.49 1.31 -7.31
C GLY A 96 -2.01 1.46 -6.93
N TYR A 97 -1.40 2.58 -7.27
CA TYR A 97 -0.01 2.89 -6.88
C TYR A 97 0.14 3.01 -5.36
N ARG A 98 -0.80 3.74 -4.69
CA ARG A 98 -0.81 3.81 -3.23
C ARG A 98 -1.01 2.42 -2.61
N SER A 99 -1.86 1.57 -3.19
CA SER A 99 -2.07 0.20 -2.71
C SER A 99 -0.77 -0.61 -2.75
N ALA A 100 -0.01 -0.57 -3.83
CA ALA A 100 1.27 -1.26 -3.95
C ALA A 100 2.27 -0.81 -2.87
N MET A 101 2.45 0.51 -2.68
CA MET A 101 3.31 1.08 -1.64
C MET A 101 2.84 0.69 -0.24
N SER A 102 1.52 0.76 0.02
CA SER A 102 0.95 0.47 1.34
C SER A 102 1.08 -1.01 1.71
N VAL A 103 0.89 -1.93 0.76
CA VAL A 103 1.12 -3.37 1.00
C VAL A 103 2.59 -3.60 1.36
N GLN A 104 3.51 -3.07 0.58
CA GLN A 104 4.95 -3.18 0.84
C GLN A 104 5.29 -2.69 2.26
N SER A 105 4.87 -1.46 2.61
CA SER A 105 5.23 -0.80 3.86
C SER A 105 4.49 -1.36 5.09
N SER A 106 3.15 -1.47 5.01
CA SER A 106 2.31 -1.77 6.17
C SER A 106 2.02 -3.25 6.37
N LEU A 107 2.05 -4.05 5.31
CA LEU A 107 1.62 -5.46 5.35
C LEU A 107 2.77 -6.44 5.16
N VAL A 108 3.94 -5.99 4.70
CA VAL A 108 5.14 -6.83 4.56
C VAL A 108 6.27 -6.35 5.45
N ILE A 109 6.74 -5.13 5.27
CA ILE A 109 7.83 -4.56 6.07
C ILE A 109 7.43 -4.48 7.55
N HIS A 110 6.23 -3.97 7.85
CA HIS A 110 5.76 -3.83 9.23
C HIS A 110 5.67 -5.15 10.00
N PRO A 111 5.05 -6.25 9.53
CA PRO A 111 5.02 -7.51 10.26
C PRO A 111 6.40 -8.13 10.45
N ILE A 112 7.29 -8.06 9.46
CA ILE A 112 8.67 -8.54 9.62
C ILE A 112 9.40 -7.73 10.72
N TYR A 113 9.24 -6.42 10.71
CA TYR A 113 9.80 -5.56 11.76
C TYR A 113 9.22 -5.85 13.16
N SER A 114 7.88 -6.03 13.25
CA SER A 114 7.18 -6.13 14.53
C SER A 114 7.18 -7.51 15.13
N TYR A 115 7.22 -8.56 14.31
CA TYR A 115 7.04 -9.96 14.73
C TYR A 115 8.20 -10.87 14.34
N GLY A 116 9.11 -10.40 13.49
CA GLY A 116 10.26 -11.17 13.05
C GLY A 116 11.41 -11.17 14.05
N THR A 117 12.25 -12.21 13.96
CA THR A 117 13.53 -12.27 14.68
C THR A 117 14.53 -11.26 14.11
N GLU A 118 15.64 -11.00 14.81
CA GLU A 118 16.67 -10.08 14.29
C GLU A 118 17.31 -10.61 13.00
N GLU A 119 17.41 -11.92 12.85
CA GLU A 119 17.90 -12.59 11.63
C GLU A 119 16.93 -12.34 10.47
N GLN A 120 15.62 -12.49 10.68
CA GLN A 120 14.60 -12.19 9.69
C GLN A 120 14.62 -10.70 9.29
N LYS A 121 14.70 -9.79 10.26
CA LYS A 121 14.80 -8.35 9.99
C LYS A 121 16.03 -8.02 9.16
N SER A 122 17.19 -8.57 9.53
CA SER A 122 18.46 -8.33 8.81
C SER A 122 18.45 -8.90 7.40
N LYS A 123 17.78 -10.03 7.18
CA LYS A 123 17.67 -10.69 5.87
C LYS A 123 16.73 -9.93 4.91
N TYR A 124 15.54 -9.54 5.40
CA TYR A 124 14.46 -9.09 4.53
C TYR A 124 14.30 -7.56 4.45
N LEU A 125 14.47 -6.83 5.57
CA LEU A 125 14.12 -5.41 5.60
C LEU A 125 14.94 -4.55 4.64
N PRO A 126 16.27 -4.68 4.53
CA PRO A 126 17.04 -3.81 3.62
C PRO A 126 16.58 -3.91 2.17
N LYS A 127 16.30 -5.13 1.70
CA LYS A 127 15.87 -5.38 0.32
C LYS A 127 14.44 -4.95 0.04
N LEU A 128 13.56 -5.07 1.04
CA LEU A 128 12.18 -4.62 0.93
C LEU A 128 12.07 -3.09 0.99
N LEU A 129 12.90 -2.44 1.81
CA LEU A 129 12.95 -0.97 1.94
C LEU A 129 13.51 -0.31 0.68
N SER A 130 14.51 -0.91 0.05
CA SER A 130 15.07 -0.42 -1.23
C SER A 130 14.17 -0.70 -2.43
N GLY A 131 13.11 -1.53 -2.29
CA GLY A 131 12.30 -1.99 -3.40
C GLY A 131 12.97 -3.07 -4.26
N GLU A 132 14.21 -3.51 -3.95
CA GLU A 132 14.88 -4.63 -4.62
C GLU A 132 14.02 -5.90 -4.55
N TRP A 133 13.41 -6.15 -3.39
CA TRP A 133 12.43 -7.21 -3.21
C TRP A 133 11.02 -6.63 -3.02
N VAL A 134 10.07 -7.27 -3.67
CA VAL A 134 8.65 -6.96 -3.55
C VAL A 134 7.99 -7.97 -2.64
N GLY A 135 7.14 -7.47 -1.75
CA GLY A 135 6.38 -8.33 -0.85
C GLY A 135 4.88 -8.29 -1.09
N CYS A 136 4.20 -9.35 -0.63
CA CYS A 136 2.75 -9.43 -0.60
C CYS A 136 2.25 -10.01 0.72
N PHE A 137 0.93 -9.90 0.96
CA PHE A 137 0.31 -10.27 2.24
C PHE A 137 -0.88 -11.21 2.01
N GLY A 138 -0.70 -12.46 2.35
CA GLY A 138 -1.67 -13.53 2.14
C GLY A 138 -2.53 -13.80 3.39
N LEU A 139 -3.68 -13.10 3.49
CA LEU A 139 -4.68 -13.35 4.54
C LEU A 139 -5.99 -13.85 3.95
N THR A 140 -6.60 -13.06 3.04
CA THR A 140 -7.91 -13.33 2.42
C THR A 140 -7.89 -14.59 1.57
N GLU A 141 -8.94 -15.38 1.68
CA GLU A 141 -9.18 -16.58 0.87
C GLU A 141 -10.47 -16.46 0.05
N PRO A 142 -10.68 -17.28 -0.99
CA PRO A 142 -11.91 -17.22 -1.79
C PRO A 142 -13.20 -17.25 -0.96
N ASN A 143 -13.21 -18.03 0.13
CA ASN A 143 -14.38 -18.21 1.00
C ASN A 143 -14.24 -17.53 2.37
N SER A 144 -13.16 -16.76 2.63
CA SER A 144 -12.86 -16.15 3.92
C SER A 144 -12.24 -14.76 3.72
N GLY A 145 -13.09 -13.76 3.43
CA GLY A 145 -12.70 -12.36 3.29
C GLY A 145 -13.00 -11.58 4.57
N SER A 146 -14.29 -11.30 4.83
CA SER A 146 -14.74 -10.56 6.01
C SER A 146 -14.52 -11.31 7.32
N ASP A 147 -14.49 -12.63 7.27
CA ASP A 147 -14.18 -13.51 8.41
C ASP A 147 -12.87 -14.29 8.16
N PRO A 148 -11.71 -13.67 8.41
CA PRO A 148 -10.42 -14.34 8.22
C PRO A 148 -10.16 -15.44 9.27
N ALA A 149 -10.91 -15.48 10.37
CA ALA A 149 -10.83 -16.59 11.33
C ALA A 149 -11.25 -17.92 10.73
N SER A 150 -12.13 -17.89 9.72
CA SER A 150 -12.61 -19.08 9.02
C SER A 150 -11.67 -19.56 7.90
N MET A 151 -10.46 -19.01 7.80
CA MET A 151 -9.49 -19.45 6.76
C MET A 151 -9.28 -20.96 6.80
N SER A 152 -9.10 -21.55 5.62
CA SER A 152 -8.82 -22.97 5.42
C SER A 152 -7.34 -23.30 5.23
N THR A 153 -6.52 -22.29 4.83
CA THR A 153 -5.07 -22.48 4.70
C THR A 153 -4.49 -23.00 5.98
N SER A 154 -3.77 -24.10 5.91
CA SER A 154 -3.21 -24.82 7.06
C SER A 154 -1.70 -24.98 6.95
N ALA A 155 -1.06 -25.02 8.09
CA ALA A 155 0.32 -25.41 8.26
C ALA A 155 0.41 -26.65 9.15
N LYS A 156 1.35 -27.53 8.84
CA LYS A 156 1.67 -28.70 9.66
C LYS A 156 3.15 -28.66 10.03
N LYS A 157 3.48 -28.91 11.29
CA LYS A 157 4.88 -29.03 11.72
C LYS A 157 5.48 -30.31 11.11
N VAL A 158 6.66 -30.17 10.52
CA VAL A 158 7.47 -31.26 9.97
C VAL A 158 8.91 -31.11 10.47
N GLU A 159 9.78 -32.06 10.12
CA GLU A 159 11.20 -31.94 10.47
C GLU A 159 11.83 -30.70 9.80
N GLY A 160 12.46 -29.85 10.59
CA GLY A 160 13.15 -28.62 10.13
C GLY A 160 12.25 -27.47 9.70
N GLY A 161 10.92 -27.60 9.83
CA GLY A 161 10.03 -26.51 9.38
C GLY A 161 8.55 -26.86 9.42
N TYR A 162 7.85 -26.32 8.44
CA TYR A 162 6.39 -26.42 8.31
C TYR A 162 6.03 -26.72 6.84
N CYS A 163 4.93 -27.41 6.64
CA CYS A 163 4.35 -27.67 5.33
C CYS A 163 3.02 -26.91 5.23
N LEU A 164 2.90 -25.98 4.27
CA LEU A 164 1.73 -25.12 4.08
C LEU A 164 0.92 -25.57 2.88
N THR A 165 -0.41 -25.65 3.05
CA THR A 165 -1.36 -25.96 1.97
C THR A 165 -2.57 -25.04 2.06
N GLY A 166 -2.97 -24.46 0.92
CA GLY A 166 -4.14 -23.58 0.81
C GLY A 166 -4.02 -22.57 -0.32
N ASN A 167 -5.02 -21.67 -0.39
CA ASN A 167 -5.10 -20.67 -1.44
C ASN A 167 -5.50 -19.31 -0.85
N LYS A 168 -4.76 -18.26 -1.21
CA LYS A 168 -5.10 -16.86 -0.90
C LYS A 168 -5.55 -16.15 -2.17
N MET A 169 -6.48 -15.22 -2.06
CA MET A 169 -7.09 -14.53 -3.19
C MET A 169 -7.14 -13.03 -3.00
N TRP A 170 -7.11 -12.29 -4.09
CA TRP A 170 -7.09 -10.82 -4.14
C TRP A 170 -5.84 -10.22 -3.51
N ILE A 171 -4.69 -10.83 -3.74
CA ILE A 171 -3.44 -10.46 -3.12
C ILE A 171 -2.67 -9.46 -4.00
N THR A 172 -2.62 -8.22 -3.55
CA THR A 172 -1.81 -7.17 -4.19
C THR A 172 -0.33 -7.56 -4.19
N ASN A 173 0.32 -7.34 -5.31
CA ASN A 173 1.72 -7.62 -5.60
C ASN A 173 2.09 -9.11 -5.73
N SER A 174 1.22 -10.09 -5.40
CA SER A 174 1.63 -11.50 -5.40
C SER A 174 2.25 -12.00 -6.72
N PRO A 175 1.79 -11.58 -7.92
CA PRO A 175 2.40 -12.06 -9.17
C PRO A 175 3.85 -11.61 -9.41
N ILE A 176 4.30 -10.58 -8.70
CA ILE A 176 5.66 -10.03 -8.81
C ILE A 176 6.43 -10.10 -7.49
N ALA A 177 5.86 -10.76 -6.47
CA ALA A 177 6.44 -10.81 -5.14
C ALA A 177 7.65 -11.75 -5.08
N ASP A 178 8.69 -11.29 -4.38
CA ASP A 178 9.84 -12.09 -3.97
C ASP A 178 9.60 -12.71 -2.58
N VAL A 179 8.80 -12.01 -1.74
CA VAL A 179 8.51 -12.39 -0.34
C VAL A 179 7.00 -12.37 -0.10
N PHE A 180 6.50 -13.42 0.55
CA PHE A 180 5.09 -13.61 0.84
C PHE A 180 4.89 -13.74 2.36
N VAL A 181 4.27 -12.77 2.99
CA VAL A 181 3.83 -12.87 4.40
C VAL A 181 2.47 -13.57 4.40
N VAL A 182 2.43 -14.82 4.83
CA VAL A 182 1.23 -15.67 4.74
C VAL A 182 0.74 -16.05 6.15
N TRP A 183 -0.56 -15.92 6.35
CA TRP A 183 -1.23 -16.35 7.57
C TRP A 183 -1.96 -17.68 7.32
N ALA A 184 -1.65 -18.68 8.16
CA ALA A 184 -2.18 -20.03 8.07
C ALA A 184 -2.50 -20.59 9.47
N LYS A 185 -3.39 -21.56 9.56
CA LYS A 185 -3.68 -22.27 10.82
C LYS A 185 -2.66 -23.36 11.09
N LEU A 186 -1.94 -23.22 12.18
CA LEU A 186 -1.12 -24.27 12.80
C LEU A 186 -1.87 -24.77 14.04
N ASP A 187 -2.27 -26.04 14.06
CA ASP A 187 -3.06 -26.64 15.16
C ASP A 187 -4.31 -25.81 15.52
N GLY A 188 -5.00 -25.29 14.51
CA GLY A 188 -6.20 -24.46 14.65
C GLY A 188 -5.96 -23.00 15.02
N VAL A 189 -4.72 -22.59 15.28
CA VAL A 189 -4.34 -21.21 15.64
C VAL A 189 -3.70 -20.50 14.45
N VAL A 190 -4.14 -19.27 14.15
CA VAL A 190 -3.54 -18.46 13.08
C VAL A 190 -2.11 -18.07 13.44
N ARG A 191 -1.16 -18.37 12.56
CA ARG A 191 0.26 -18.07 12.69
C ARG A 191 0.79 -17.44 11.40
N GLY A 192 1.86 -16.67 11.48
CA GLY A 192 2.50 -16.00 10.35
C GLY A 192 3.75 -16.71 9.86
N PHE A 193 3.91 -16.74 8.54
CA PHE A 193 5.02 -17.38 7.84
C PHE A 193 5.56 -16.45 6.76
N ILE A 194 6.87 -16.52 6.50
CA ILE A 194 7.52 -15.84 5.38
C ILE A 194 7.87 -16.89 4.33
N LEU A 195 7.25 -16.81 3.15
CA LEU A 195 7.59 -17.65 2.01
C LEU A 195 8.41 -16.83 1.02
N GLU A 196 9.25 -17.51 0.24
CA GLU A 196 10.05 -16.93 -0.84
C GLU A 196 9.60 -17.50 -2.19
N LYS A 197 9.68 -16.72 -3.26
CA LYS A 197 9.06 -17.03 -4.57
C LYS A 197 9.47 -18.36 -5.18
N ASP A 198 10.69 -18.83 -4.89
CA ASP A 198 11.26 -20.02 -5.50
C ASP A 198 11.00 -21.31 -4.68
N MET A 199 10.15 -21.24 -3.63
CA MET A 199 9.78 -22.41 -2.84
C MET A 199 8.92 -23.37 -3.68
N ASP A 200 9.27 -24.65 -3.66
CA ASP A 200 8.53 -25.71 -4.38
C ASP A 200 7.06 -25.74 -3.92
N GLY A 201 6.13 -25.87 -4.88
CA GLY A 201 4.69 -25.87 -4.63
C GLY A 201 4.04 -24.51 -4.46
N LEU A 202 4.81 -23.41 -4.49
CA LEU A 202 4.31 -22.03 -4.44
C LEU A 202 4.08 -21.48 -5.85
N SER A 203 2.89 -20.90 -6.10
CA SER A 203 2.62 -20.13 -7.31
C SER A 203 1.72 -18.94 -7.02
N ALA A 204 1.81 -17.91 -7.86
CA ALA A 204 1.07 -16.66 -7.68
C ALA A 204 0.46 -16.18 -9.01
N PRO A 205 -0.58 -16.85 -9.54
CA PRO A 205 -1.21 -16.45 -10.79
C PRO A 205 -1.88 -15.10 -10.69
N LYS A 206 -1.75 -14.30 -11.77
CA LYS A 206 -2.35 -12.96 -11.87
C LYS A 206 -3.87 -13.06 -12.05
N ILE A 207 -4.61 -12.17 -11.40
CA ILE A 207 -6.03 -11.91 -11.64
C ILE A 207 -6.14 -10.74 -12.62
N GLU A 208 -6.82 -10.94 -13.73
CA GLU A 208 -7.05 -9.95 -14.78
C GLU A 208 -8.51 -9.51 -14.86
N GLY A 209 -8.76 -8.40 -15.58
CA GLY A 209 -10.11 -7.90 -15.81
C GLY A 209 -10.72 -7.19 -14.59
N LYS A 210 -9.92 -6.65 -13.70
CA LYS A 210 -10.42 -5.89 -12.55
C LYS A 210 -11.18 -4.65 -13.01
N PHE A 211 -12.26 -4.32 -12.29
CA PHE A 211 -13.04 -3.13 -12.55
C PHE A 211 -12.36 -1.83 -12.07
N SER A 212 -11.60 -1.91 -10.97
CA SER A 212 -10.88 -0.79 -10.36
C SER A 212 -9.48 -1.23 -9.90
N LEU A 213 -8.67 -0.27 -9.39
CA LEU A 213 -7.28 -0.50 -8.98
C LEU A 213 -6.44 -1.16 -10.09
N ARG A 214 -6.67 -0.73 -11.34
CA ARG A 214 -6.12 -1.37 -12.53
C ARG A 214 -4.63 -1.09 -12.73
N THR A 215 -4.09 -0.06 -12.06
CA THR A 215 -2.64 0.23 -12.02
C THR A 215 -1.88 -0.56 -10.96
N SER A 216 -2.57 -1.42 -10.21
CA SER A 216 -1.98 -2.34 -9.24
C SER A 216 -2.06 -3.76 -9.79
N ILE A 217 -1.02 -4.55 -9.59
CA ILE A 217 -1.03 -5.96 -9.93
C ILE A 217 -1.60 -6.77 -8.76
N THR A 218 -2.53 -7.68 -9.05
CA THR A 218 -3.25 -8.48 -8.05
C THR A 218 -3.29 -9.93 -8.50
N GLY A 219 -3.12 -10.86 -7.59
CA GLY A 219 -3.16 -12.29 -7.91
C GLY A 219 -3.67 -13.13 -6.76
N GLU A 220 -3.39 -14.42 -6.89
CA GLU A 220 -3.58 -15.42 -5.86
C GLU A 220 -2.24 -15.79 -5.24
N ILE A 221 -2.27 -16.58 -4.15
CA ILE A 221 -1.13 -17.34 -3.64
C ILE A 221 -1.62 -18.77 -3.50
N VAL A 222 -1.13 -19.67 -4.34
CA VAL A 222 -1.47 -21.10 -4.31
C VAL A 222 -0.32 -21.85 -3.68
N MET A 223 -0.61 -22.61 -2.64
CA MET A 223 0.36 -23.40 -1.88
C MET A 223 -0.04 -24.87 -1.90
N ASP A 224 0.78 -25.70 -2.55
CA ASP A 224 0.64 -27.14 -2.57
C ASP A 224 1.82 -27.78 -1.82
N ASN A 225 1.61 -28.05 -0.53
CA ASN A 225 2.62 -28.63 0.36
C ASN A 225 3.95 -27.88 0.37
N VAL A 226 3.90 -26.54 0.41
CA VAL A 226 5.11 -25.67 0.43
C VAL A 226 5.88 -25.88 1.72
N PHE A 227 7.13 -26.32 1.62
CA PHE A 227 8.01 -26.39 2.79
C PHE A 227 8.54 -25.01 3.17
N VAL A 228 8.31 -24.60 4.42
CA VAL A 228 8.76 -23.36 5.01
C VAL A 228 9.69 -23.67 6.17
N PRO A 229 10.97 -23.30 6.11
CA PRO A 229 11.95 -23.57 7.19
C PRO A 229 11.55 -22.91 8.52
N ASP A 230 12.03 -23.45 9.62
CA ASP A 230 11.75 -22.93 10.97
C ASP A 230 12.15 -21.46 11.14
N GLU A 231 13.22 -21.02 10.50
CA GLU A 231 13.69 -19.64 10.51
C GLU A 231 12.76 -18.66 9.79
N ASN A 232 11.80 -19.14 9.01
CA ASN A 232 10.82 -18.32 8.28
C ASN A 232 9.45 -18.24 8.99
N PHE A 233 9.36 -18.68 10.22
CA PHE A 233 8.17 -18.63 11.06
C PHE A 233 8.24 -17.42 12.01
N PHE A 234 7.10 -16.73 12.24
CA PHE A 234 7.02 -15.67 13.25
C PHE A 234 6.76 -16.28 14.65
N PRO A 235 7.77 -16.32 15.55
CA PRO A 235 7.64 -17.07 16.81
C PRO A 235 6.70 -16.41 17.82
N ASP A 236 6.74 -15.08 17.92
CA ASP A 236 6.18 -14.31 19.03
C ASP A 236 4.75 -13.81 18.79
N ILE A 237 4.13 -14.16 17.65
CA ILE A 237 2.77 -13.72 17.33
C ILE A 237 1.85 -14.90 17.05
N SER A 238 0.65 -14.87 17.62
CA SER A 238 -0.39 -15.87 17.41
C SER A 238 -1.79 -15.26 17.38
N GLY A 239 -2.70 -15.96 16.70
CA GLY A 239 -4.08 -15.54 16.52
C GLY A 239 -4.21 -14.35 15.56
N LEU A 240 -5.40 -13.75 15.51
CA LEU A 240 -5.70 -12.64 14.60
C LEU A 240 -5.05 -11.31 14.98
N LYS A 241 -4.42 -11.22 16.16
CA LYS A 241 -3.69 -9.99 16.56
C LYS A 241 -2.60 -9.62 15.56
N GLY A 242 -1.91 -10.64 15.01
CA GLY A 242 -0.87 -10.44 14.00
C GLY A 242 -1.38 -9.72 12.75
N PRO A 243 -2.25 -10.35 11.95
CA PRO A 243 -2.75 -9.73 10.73
C PRO A 243 -3.54 -8.44 11.00
N PHE A 244 -4.31 -8.35 12.09
CA PHE A 244 -5.09 -7.14 12.40
C PHE A 244 -4.21 -5.96 12.81
N GLY A 245 -3.08 -6.19 13.47
CA GLY A 245 -2.07 -5.15 13.73
C GLY A 245 -1.57 -4.52 12.45
N CYS A 246 -1.26 -5.36 11.44
CA CYS A 246 -0.85 -4.91 10.11
C CYS A 246 -1.98 -4.15 9.38
N LEU A 247 -3.20 -4.67 9.42
CA LEU A 247 -4.36 -4.03 8.78
C LEU A 247 -4.68 -2.66 9.37
N ASN A 248 -4.45 -2.43 10.66
CA ASN A 248 -4.63 -1.11 11.27
C ASN A 248 -3.68 -0.07 10.66
N LYS A 249 -2.43 -0.45 10.39
CA LYS A 249 -1.46 0.41 9.68
C LYS A 249 -1.88 0.68 8.24
N ALA A 250 -2.34 -0.35 7.53
CA ALA A 250 -2.85 -0.19 6.16
C ALA A 250 -4.07 0.73 6.10
N ARG A 251 -5.05 0.58 7.01
CA ARG A 251 -6.24 1.44 7.08
C ARG A 251 -5.88 2.91 7.32
N TYR A 252 -4.88 3.17 8.15
CA TYR A 252 -4.38 4.52 8.38
C TYR A 252 -3.89 5.17 7.07
N GLY A 253 -3.05 4.47 6.31
CA GLY A 253 -2.56 4.94 5.00
C GLY A 253 -3.69 5.15 3.98
N ILE A 254 -4.70 4.28 3.96
CA ILE A 254 -5.88 4.42 3.10
C ILE A 254 -6.68 5.69 3.46
N ALA A 255 -6.88 5.96 4.76
CA ALA A 255 -7.61 7.15 5.20
C ALA A 255 -6.93 8.45 4.73
N TRP A 256 -5.60 8.52 4.76
CA TRP A 256 -4.85 9.64 4.21
C TRP A 256 -4.89 9.67 2.68
N GLY A 257 -4.67 8.52 2.04
CA GLY A 257 -4.60 8.40 0.59
C GLY A 257 -5.87 8.90 -0.11
N THR A 258 -7.03 8.50 0.38
CA THR A 258 -8.33 8.90 -0.20
C THR A 258 -8.56 10.41 -0.23
N LEU A 259 -7.93 11.19 0.68
CA LEU A 259 -7.95 12.65 0.63
C LEU A 259 -7.21 13.17 -0.62
N GLY A 260 -6.08 12.57 -0.97
CA GLY A 260 -5.35 12.94 -2.19
C GLY A 260 -6.18 12.72 -3.46
N ALA A 261 -6.84 11.57 -3.56
CA ALA A 261 -7.76 11.29 -4.68
C ALA A 261 -8.93 12.29 -4.72
N ALA A 262 -9.54 12.61 -3.57
CA ALA A 262 -10.62 13.59 -3.47
C ALA A 262 -10.15 14.99 -3.91
N GLU A 263 -8.98 15.43 -3.47
CA GLU A 263 -8.39 16.71 -3.84
C GLU A 263 -8.11 16.79 -5.35
N PHE A 264 -7.55 15.73 -5.93
CA PHE A 264 -7.35 15.69 -7.38
C PHE A 264 -8.66 15.83 -8.14
N CYS A 265 -9.68 15.05 -7.77
CA CYS A 265 -11.00 15.10 -8.43
C CYS A 265 -11.63 16.50 -8.30
N TYR A 266 -11.54 17.11 -7.13
CA TYR A 266 -12.07 18.45 -6.90
C TYR A 266 -11.33 19.49 -7.75
N GLN A 267 -9.99 19.49 -7.74
CA GLN A 267 -9.17 20.42 -8.52
C GLN A 267 -9.41 20.28 -10.01
N ALA A 268 -9.45 19.05 -10.52
CA ALA A 268 -9.71 18.77 -11.94
C ALA A 268 -11.10 19.26 -12.35
N ALA A 269 -12.13 18.96 -11.56
CA ALA A 269 -13.50 19.41 -11.83
C ALA A 269 -13.60 20.94 -11.79
N ARG A 270 -13.00 21.57 -10.79
CA ARG A 270 -12.99 23.03 -10.64
C ARG A 270 -12.31 23.70 -11.84
N ASN A 271 -11.11 23.29 -12.19
CA ASN A 271 -10.36 23.88 -13.30
C ASN A 271 -11.10 23.69 -14.63
N TYR A 272 -11.56 22.48 -14.90
CA TYR A 272 -12.32 22.20 -16.12
C TYR A 272 -13.58 23.08 -16.23
N THR A 273 -14.34 23.22 -15.16
CA THR A 273 -15.60 24.01 -15.19
C THR A 273 -15.35 25.51 -15.26
N LEU A 274 -14.19 26.01 -14.84
CA LEU A 274 -13.76 27.40 -15.04
C LEU A 274 -13.34 27.69 -16.50
N GLU A 275 -12.72 26.72 -17.17
CA GLU A 275 -12.20 26.84 -18.53
C GLU A 275 -13.25 26.52 -19.60
N ARG A 276 -14.03 25.44 -19.41
CA ARG A 276 -15.04 25.01 -20.40
C ARG A 276 -16.18 25.99 -20.48
N LYS A 277 -16.40 26.53 -21.71
CA LYS A 277 -17.48 27.48 -21.99
C LYS A 277 -18.60 26.81 -22.79
N GLN A 278 -19.83 27.16 -22.46
CA GLN A 278 -21.05 26.97 -23.26
C GLN A 278 -21.90 28.19 -23.10
N PHE A 279 -22.59 28.63 -24.20
CA PHE A 279 -23.34 29.91 -24.25
C PHE A 279 -22.45 31.10 -23.85
N ASP A 280 -21.21 31.11 -24.31
CA ASP A 280 -20.18 32.14 -24.11
C ASP A 280 -19.77 32.40 -22.66
N ARG A 281 -20.08 31.49 -21.72
CA ARG A 281 -19.68 31.60 -20.32
C ARG A 281 -19.19 30.28 -19.75
N PRO A 282 -18.32 30.31 -18.71
CA PRO A 282 -17.82 29.12 -18.08
C PRO A 282 -18.95 28.25 -17.48
N LEU A 283 -18.77 26.92 -17.45
CA LEU A 283 -19.71 26.02 -16.78
C LEU A 283 -19.88 26.36 -15.29
N ALA A 284 -18.81 26.83 -14.63
CA ALA A 284 -18.80 27.26 -13.24
C ALA A 284 -19.74 28.45 -12.96
N SER A 285 -20.24 29.16 -13.99
CA SER A 285 -21.28 30.20 -13.82
C SER A 285 -22.67 29.64 -13.50
N ASN A 286 -22.88 28.33 -13.66
CA ASN A 286 -24.16 27.69 -13.36
C ASN A 286 -24.26 27.31 -11.87
N GLN A 287 -25.37 27.66 -11.20
CA GLN A 287 -25.58 27.39 -9.78
C GLN A 287 -25.51 25.89 -9.43
N LEU A 288 -25.96 25.00 -10.34
CA LEU A 288 -25.88 23.55 -10.14
C LEU A 288 -24.42 23.04 -10.05
N ILE A 289 -23.51 23.69 -10.78
CA ILE A 289 -22.08 23.40 -10.71
C ILE A 289 -21.49 23.99 -9.43
N GLN A 290 -21.80 25.24 -9.12
CA GLN A 290 -21.32 25.92 -7.91
C GLN A 290 -21.71 25.14 -6.63
N LYS A 291 -22.97 24.66 -6.56
CA LYS A 291 -23.44 23.84 -5.44
C LYS A 291 -22.65 22.54 -5.26
N LYS A 292 -22.13 21.95 -6.36
CA LYS A 292 -21.33 20.72 -6.29
C LYS A 292 -19.89 20.98 -5.87
N LEU A 293 -19.37 22.19 -6.15
CA LEU A 293 -18.00 22.57 -5.82
C LEU A 293 -17.88 23.23 -4.43
N ALA A 294 -18.97 23.72 -3.86
CA ALA A 294 -19.03 24.27 -2.50
C ALA A 294 -19.27 23.19 -1.46
#